data_6e48a173edd281646ede5b9df266def9
#
_entry.id   6e48a173edd281646ede5b9df266def9
#
_cell.length_a   1.000
_cell.length_b   1.000
_cell.length_c   1.000
_cell.angle_alpha   90.00
_cell.angle_beta   90.00
_cell.angle_gamma   90.00
#
_symmetry.space_group_name_H-M   'P 1'
#
loop_
_entity.id
_entity.type
_entity.pdbx_description
1 polymer ?
#
loop_
_entity_poly.entity_id
_entity_poly.type
_entity_poly.pdbx_seq_one_letter_code
_entity_poly.pdbx_strand_id
1 'polypeptide(L)'
;MQQPLWIWQQPQWPHFSWQADTLAPLLRACAQAQGRLLGMLGAVGDDTEAQSSLDALLQNIVTSSAIEGEQLNVGSVRSSLARRLGIAEEGRTTARSEGLAELLLDATSAQQQPLTLQRLLGWHQWLFPKDDHLLSQPLRIGSLRGNEPM
;
A
#
# COMPACT_ATOMS: atom_id res chain seq x y z
N MET A 1 36.96 -4.14 13.95
CA MET A 1 35.51 -4.39 13.99
C MET A 1 35.04 -4.57 12.55
N GLN A 2 34.57 -5.76 12.18
CA GLN A 2 33.99 -5.98 10.85
C GLN A 2 32.67 -5.20 10.79
N GLN A 3 32.47 -4.38 9.76
CA GLN A 3 31.19 -3.74 9.51
C GLN A 3 30.12 -4.83 9.30
N PRO A 4 28.91 -4.67 9.86
CA PRO A 4 27.85 -5.63 9.64
C PRO A 4 27.54 -5.71 8.14
N LEU A 5 27.58 -6.91 7.59
CA LEU A 5 27.19 -7.17 6.21
C LEU A 5 25.71 -6.86 6.03
N TRP A 6 25.38 -6.04 5.04
CA TRP A 6 24.00 -5.80 4.67
C TRP A 6 23.33 -7.09 4.20
N ILE A 7 22.01 -7.17 4.34
CA ILE A 7 21.23 -8.38 4.01
C ILE A 7 21.46 -8.84 2.56
N TRP A 8 21.59 -7.91 1.62
CA TRP A 8 21.85 -8.22 0.20
C TRP A 8 23.30 -8.64 -0.11
N GLN A 9 24.20 -8.48 0.83
CA GLN A 9 25.60 -8.91 0.71
C GLN A 9 25.82 -10.33 1.25
N GLN A 10 24.78 -10.93 1.83
CA GLN A 10 24.86 -12.28 2.36
C GLN A 10 24.82 -13.31 1.24
N PRO A 11 25.60 -14.40 1.33
CA PRO A 11 25.65 -15.44 0.29
C PRO A 11 24.31 -16.08 -0.03
N GLN A 12 23.37 -16.05 0.94
CA GLN A 12 22.04 -16.63 0.81
C GLN A 12 21.02 -15.68 0.13
N TRP A 13 21.39 -14.44 -0.13
CA TRP A 13 20.48 -13.51 -0.81
C TRP A 13 20.14 -13.99 -2.23
N PRO A 14 18.86 -13.96 -2.64
CA PRO A 14 17.62 -13.65 -1.89
C PRO A 14 16.96 -14.88 -1.24
N HIS A 15 17.64 -16.03 -1.24
CA HIS A 15 17.11 -17.31 -0.75
C HIS A 15 17.44 -17.49 0.74
N PHE A 16 16.47 -17.12 1.58
CA PHE A 16 16.61 -17.25 3.02
C PHE A 16 16.03 -18.56 3.53
N SER A 17 16.63 -19.09 4.58
CA SER A 17 16.08 -20.17 5.39
C SER A 17 15.65 -19.63 6.76
N TRP A 18 14.71 -20.31 7.40
CA TRP A 18 14.23 -19.97 8.74
C TRP A 18 14.05 -21.21 9.58
N GLN A 19 14.03 -21.04 10.89
CA GLN A 19 13.79 -22.11 11.85
C GLN A 19 12.28 -22.37 11.98
N ALA A 20 11.75 -23.29 11.19
CA ALA A 20 10.32 -23.57 11.11
C ALA A 20 9.71 -23.93 12.47
N ASP A 21 10.39 -24.75 13.29
CA ASP A 21 9.90 -25.20 14.60
C ASP A 21 9.77 -24.03 15.59
N THR A 22 10.67 -23.05 15.53
CA THR A 22 10.62 -21.85 16.37
C THR A 22 9.47 -20.93 15.94
N LEU A 23 9.21 -20.81 14.64
CA LEU A 23 8.18 -19.92 14.10
C LEU A 23 6.78 -20.52 14.16
N ALA A 24 6.62 -21.84 14.07
CA ALA A 24 5.32 -22.50 14.02
C ALA A 24 4.36 -22.15 15.17
N PRO A 25 4.77 -22.06 16.44
CA PRO A 25 3.89 -21.65 17.53
C PRO A 25 3.45 -20.19 17.41
N LEU A 26 4.35 -19.30 16.97
CA LEU A 26 4.06 -17.88 16.77
C LEU A 26 3.08 -17.67 15.63
N LEU A 27 3.27 -18.35 14.50
CA LEU A 27 2.36 -18.31 13.37
C LEU A 27 0.96 -18.82 13.74
N ARG A 28 0.86 -19.90 14.55
CA ARG A 28 -0.42 -20.36 15.07
C ARG A 28 -1.10 -19.33 15.95
N ALA A 29 -0.35 -18.67 16.85
CA ALA A 29 -0.89 -17.62 17.70
C ALA A 29 -1.42 -16.44 16.87
N CYS A 30 -0.68 -16.02 15.85
CA CYS A 30 -1.12 -14.98 14.90
C CYS A 30 -2.40 -15.40 14.17
N ALA A 31 -2.44 -16.63 13.63
CA ALA A 31 -3.62 -17.14 12.92
C ALA A 31 -4.86 -17.23 13.82
N GLN A 32 -4.68 -17.61 15.09
CA GLN A 32 -5.77 -17.62 16.07
C GLN A 32 -6.27 -16.21 16.41
N ALA A 33 -5.37 -15.25 16.58
CA ALA A 33 -5.74 -13.86 16.82
C ALA A 33 -6.49 -13.26 15.63
N GLN A 34 -6.00 -13.51 14.42
CA GLN A 34 -6.66 -13.12 13.18
C GLN A 34 -8.06 -13.76 13.04
N GLY A 35 -8.18 -15.06 13.30
CA GLY A 35 -9.47 -15.76 13.25
C GLY A 35 -10.50 -15.23 14.25
N ARG A 36 -10.04 -14.84 15.46
CA ARG A 36 -10.91 -14.17 16.44
C ARG A 36 -11.38 -12.82 15.96
N LEU A 37 -10.47 -12.00 15.41
CA LEU A 37 -10.80 -10.69 14.87
C LEU A 37 -11.81 -10.80 13.73
N LEU A 38 -11.59 -11.70 12.77
CA LEU A 38 -12.50 -11.92 11.66
C LEU A 38 -13.88 -12.43 12.14
N GLY A 39 -13.91 -13.30 13.15
CA GLY A 39 -15.18 -13.77 13.75
C GLY A 39 -15.95 -12.64 14.44
N MET A 40 -15.26 -11.67 15.05
CA MET A 40 -15.90 -10.48 15.64
C MET A 40 -16.42 -9.52 14.55
N LEU A 41 -15.66 -9.31 13.48
CA LEU A 41 -16.06 -8.45 12.36
C LEU A 41 -17.27 -9.01 11.60
N GLY A 42 -17.39 -10.31 11.43
CA GLY A 42 -18.53 -10.94 10.78
C GLY A 42 -19.87 -10.78 11.50
N ALA A 43 -19.88 -10.23 12.71
CA ALA A 43 -21.08 -9.86 13.48
C ALA A 43 -21.46 -8.37 13.30
N VAL A 44 -20.68 -7.59 12.54
CA VAL A 44 -20.88 -6.16 12.29
C VAL A 44 -21.58 -5.98 10.93
N GLY A 45 -22.55 -5.07 10.85
CA GLY A 45 -23.29 -4.82 9.59
C GLY A 45 -22.42 -4.18 8.51
N ASP A 46 -22.81 -4.40 7.25
CA ASP A 46 -22.06 -4.01 6.04
C ASP A 46 -21.65 -2.52 6.01
N ASP A 47 -22.53 -1.60 6.43
CA ASP A 47 -22.20 -0.16 6.46
C ASP A 47 -21.08 0.18 7.44
N THR A 48 -21.03 -0.50 8.58
CA THR A 48 -19.99 -0.31 9.58
C THR A 48 -18.66 -0.91 9.10
N GLU A 49 -18.71 -2.00 8.36
CA GLU A 49 -17.54 -2.63 7.76
C GLU A 49 -16.92 -1.72 6.69
N ALA A 50 -17.72 -1.16 5.79
CA ALA A 50 -17.26 -0.25 4.76
C ALA A 50 -16.63 1.03 5.37
N GLN A 51 -17.25 1.60 6.40
CA GLN A 51 -16.72 2.78 7.09
C GLN A 51 -15.42 2.47 7.82
N SER A 52 -15.34 1.32 8.50
CA SER A 52 -14.12 0.88 9.19
C SER A 52 -12.98 0.62 8.21
N SER A 53 -13.28 0.04 7.05
CA SER A 53 -12.33 -0.17 5.97
C SER A 53 -11.80 1.16 5.41
N LEU A 54 -12.68 2.13 5.18
CA LEU A 54 -12.31 3.48 4.74
C LEU A 54 -11.34 4.13 5.74
N ASP A 55 -11.66 4.11 7.03
CA ASP A 55 -10.85 4.74 8.06
C ASP A 55 -9.48 4.06 8.20
N ALA A 56 -9.43 2.72 8.13
CA ALA A 56 -8.18 1.96 8.18
C ALA A 56 -7.29 2.23 6.96
N LEU A 57 -7.85 2.25 5.75
CA LEU A 57 -7.12 2.55 4.52
C LEU A 57 -6.60 4.00 4.52
N LEU A 58 -7.43 4.94 4.95
CA LEU A 58 -7.04 6.34 5.06
C LEU A 58 -5.90 6.53 6.06
N GLN A 59 -6.01 5.94 7.25
CA GLN A 59 -4.97 6.00 8.26
C GLN A 59 -3.64 5.41 7.75
N ASN A 60 -3.70 4.27 7.08
CA ASN A 60 -2.53 3.61 6.52
C ASN A 60 -1.81 4.52 5.51
N ILE A 61 -2.54 5.09 4.55
CA ILE A 61 -1.93 5.92 3.51
C ILE A 61 -1.36 7.23 4.05
N VAL A 62 -2.07 7.88 4.98
CA VAL A 62 -1.62 9.13 5.60
C VAL A 62 -0.34 8.90 6.43
N THR A 63 -0.30 7.85 7.24
CA THR A 63 0.88 7.55 8.05
C THR A 63 2.06 7.11 7.21
N SER A 64 1.86 6.27 6.19
CA SER A 64 2.93 5.84 5.30
C SER A 64 3.53 7.02 4.52
N SER A 65 2.68 7.91 4.00
CA SER A 65 3.16 9.11 3.29
C SER A 65 3.89 10.08 4.22
N ALA A 66 3.45 10.22 5.47
CA ALA A 66 4.14 11.07 6.45
C ALA A 66 5.54 10.55 6.80
N ILE A 67 5.76 9.22 6.83
CA ILE A 67 7.08 8.60 7.01
C ILE A 67 8.03 9.01 5.87
N GLU A 68 7.52 9.10 4.64
CA GLU A 68 8.28 9.54 3.46
C GLU A 68 8.40 11.08 3.34
N GLY A 69 7.88 11.83 4.33
CA GLY A 69 7.89 13.30 4.32
C GLY A 69 6.85 13.94 3.39
N GLU A 70 5.91 13.14 2.88
CA GLU A 70 4.84 13.60 1.99
C GLU A 70 3.64 14.11 2.79
N GLN A 71 3.15 15.30 2.41
CA GLN A 71 1.90 15.85 2.97
C GLN A 71 0.74 15.65 2.00
N LEU A 72 -0.18 14.78 2.38
CA LEU A 72 -1.38 14.50 1.62
C LEU A 72 -2.53 15.42 2.03
N ASN A 73 -3.36 15.80 1.06
CA ASN A 73 -4.67 16.36 1.38
C ASN A 73 -5.60 15.24 1.84
N VAL A 74 -5.72 15.06 3.15
CA VAL A 74 -6.47 13.98 3.80
C VAL A 74 -7.94 13.95 3.33
N GLY A 75 -8.58 15.12 3.17
CA GLY A 75 -9.95 15.23 2.69
C GLY A 75 -10.11 14.71 1.26
N SER A 76 -9.20 15.05 0.35
CA SER A 76 -9.24 14.54 -1.03
C SER A 76 -9.00 13.04 -1.11
N VAL A 77 -8.09 12.50 -0.31
CA VAL A 77 -7.82 11.06 -0.26
C VAL A 77 -9.03 10.31 0.31
N ARG A 78 -9.63 10.82 1.40
CA ARG A 78 -10.84 10.26 1.98
C ARG A 78 -11.98 10.19 0.96
N SER A 79 -12.26 11.30 0.26
CA SER A 79 -13.31 11.35 -0.75
C SER A 79 -13.05 10.39 -1.92
N SER A 80 -11.80 10.24 -2.36
CA SER A 80 -11.43 9.28 -3.40
C SER A 80 -11.65 7.83 -2.97
N LEU A 81 -11.26 7.48 -1.73
CA LEU A 81 -11.47 6.14 -1.16
C LEU A 81 -12.96 5.85 -0.95
N ALA A 82 -13.70 6.77 -0.34
CA ALA A 82 -15.14 6.63 -0.06
C ALA A 82 -15.92 6.33 -1.34
N ARG A 83 -15.67 7.11 -2.41
CA ARG A 83 -16.31 6.91 -3.72
C ARG A 83 -16.09 5.51 -4.27
N ARG A 84 -14.87 4.97 -4.14
CA ARG A 84 -14.53 3.63 -4.63
C ARG A 84 -15.09 2.50 -3.77
N LEU A 85 -15.29 2.76 -2.49
CA LEU A 85 -15.95 1.84 -1.56
C LEU A 85 -17.48 1.91 -1.60
N GLY A 86 -18.05 2.79 -2.45
CA GLY A 86 -19.50 2.97 -2.54
C GLY A 86 -20.11 3.75 -1.37
N ILE A 87 -19.29 4.44 -0.58
CA ILE A 87 -19.73 5.26 0.54
C ILE A 87 -20.11 6.64 0.00
N ALA A 88 -21.32 7.11 0.35
CA ALA A 88 -21.76 8.45 -0.02
C ALA A 88 -20.99 9.50 0.78
N GLU A 89 -20.08 10.18 0.14
CA GLU A 89 -19.30 11.27 0.71
C GLU A 89 -19.10 12.38 -0.32
N GLU A 90 -19.43 13.60 0.06
CA GLU A 90 -19.21 14.79 -0.75
C GLU A 90 -17.81 15.35 -0.47
N GLY A 91 -17.00 15.51 -1.52
CA GLY A 91 -15.66 16.09 -1.38
C GLY A 91 -14.97 16.26 -2.72
N ARG A 92 -13.96 17.12 -2.74
CA ARG A 92 -13.13 17.34 -3.92
C ARG A 92 -12.04 16.27 -3.98
N THR A 93 -11.85 15.71 -5.17
CA THR A 93 -10.77 14.79 -5.47
C THR A 93 -9.76 15.45 -6.41
N THR A 94 -8.55 14.92 -6.43
CA THR A 94 -7.49 15.31 -7.36
C THR A 94 -7.03 14.08 -8.12
N ALA A 95 -6.38 14.24 -9.28
CA ALA A 95 -5.82 13.12 -10.03
C ALA A 95 -4.86 12.28 -9.15
N ARG A 96 -4.08 12.95 -8.28
CA ARG A 96 -3.17 12.30 -7.34
C ARG A 96 -3.91 11.50 -6.26
N SER A 97 -4.97 12.05 -5.65
CA SER A 97 -5.75 11.32 -4.63
C SER A 97 -6.52 10.15 -5.23
N GLU A 98 -7.02 10.28 -6.47
CA GLU A 98 -7.65 9.19 -7.20
C GLU A 98 -6.66 8.05 -7.51
N GLY A 99 -5.47 8.39 -8.01
CA GLY A 99 -4.44 7.41 -8.30
C GLY A 99 -3.94 6.68 -7.05
N LEU A 100 -3.80 7.41 -5.95
CA LEU A 100 -3.39 6.87 -4.66
C LEU A 100 -4.44 5.89 -4.09
N ALA A 101 -5.72 6.23 -4.20
CA ALA A 101 -6.83 5.36 -3.80
C ALA A 101 -6.89 4.09 -4.66
N GLU A 102 -6.68 4.22 -5.99
CA GLU A 102 -6.62 3.09 -6.92
C GLU A 102 -5.51 2.10 -6.54
N LEU A 103 -4.30 2.63 -6.34
CA LEU A 103 -3.15 1.83 -5.94
C LEU A 103 -3.42 1.07 -4.64
N LEU A 104 -3.92 1.76 -3.63
CA LEU A 104 -4.16 1.16 -2.32
C LEU A 104 -5.19 0.03 -2.40
N LEU A 105 -6.29 0.25 -3.12
CA LEU A 105 -7.33 -0.76 -3.30
C LEU A 105 -6.84 -1.94 -4.14
N ASP A 106 -6.09 -1.70 -5.22
CA ASP A 106 -5.50 -2.79 -6.00
C ASP A 106 -4.53 -3.61 -5.16
N ALA A 107 -3.66 -2.96 -4.38
CA ALA A 107 -2.69 -3.64 -3.54
C ALA A 107 -3.32 -4.47 -2.41
N THR A 108 -4.44 -4.01 -1.83
CA THR A 108 -5.07 -4.67 -0.68
C THR A 108 -6.19 -5.64 -1.06
N SER A 109 -6.93 -5.38 -2.13
CA SER A 109 -8.08 -6.19 -2.53
C SER A 109 -7.75 -7.21 -3.63
N ALA A 110 -6.76 -6.94 -4.48
CA ALA A 110 -6.36 -7.81 -5.57
C ALA A 110 -5.20 -8.76 -5.19
N GLN A 111 -5.21 -9.29 -3.98
CA GLN A 111 -4.13 -10.14 -3.42
C GLN A 111 -3.90 -11.43 -4.22
N GLN A 112 -4.93 -11.95 -4.90
CA GLN A 112 -4.83 -13.14 -5.75
C GLN A 112 -4.19 -12.85 -7.12
N GLN A 113 -4.03 -11.59 -7.48
CA GLN A 113 -3.38 -11.19 -8.72
C GLN A 113 -1.85 -11.27 -8.57
N PRO A 114 -1.13 -11.83 -9.55
CA PRO A 114 0.33 -11.86 -9.51
C PRO A 114 0.94 -10.45 -9.42
N LEU A 115 1.95 -10.30 -8.59
CA LEU A 115 2.76 -9.07 -8.56
C LEU A 115 3.75 -9.10 -9.73
N THR A 116 3.36 -8.50 -10.84
CA THR A 116 4.20 -8.41 -12.04
C THR A 116 4.89 -7.04 -12.14
N LEU A 117 5.98 -6.98 -12.91
CA LEU A 117 6.63 -5.70 -13.20
C LEU A 117 5.65 -4.70 -13.84
N GLN A 118 4.80 -5.16 -14.76
CA GLN A 118 3.80 -4.31 -15.40
C GLN A 118 2.81 -3.71 -14.39
N ARG A 119 2.38 -4.50 -13.39
CA ARG A 119 1.50 -4.03 -12.32
C ARG A 119 2.19 -2.96 -11.46
N LEU A 120 3.44 -3.15 -11.09
CA LEU A 120 4.24 -2.16 -10.37
C LEU A 120 4.43 -0.86 -11.15
N LEU A 121 4.70 -0.96 -12.46
CA LEU A 121 4.81 0.21 -13.33
C LEU A 121 3.46 0.94 -13.49
N GLY A 122 2.34 0.20 -13.50
CA GLY A 122 0.99 0.76 -13.45
C GLY A 122 0.74 1.54 -12.14
N TRP A 123 1.11 0.98 -10.99
CA TRP A 123 1.01 1.69 -9.71
C TRP A 123 1.84 2.98 -9.70
N HIS A 124 3.03 2.95 -10.29
CA HIS A 124 3.85 4.15 -10.43
C HIS A 124 3.15 5.23 -11.29
N GLN A 125 2.41 4.84 -12.34
CA GLN A 125 1.63 5.79 -13.14
C GLN A 125 0.48 6.42 -12.35
N TRP A 126 -0.15 5.67 -11.44
CA TRP A 126 -1.21 6.19 -10.58
C TRP A 126 -0.68 7.17 -9.53
N LEU A 127 0.52 6.92 -8.99
CA LEU A 127 1.16 7.83 -8.03
C LEU A 127 1.59 9.16 -8.64
N PHE A 128 1.98 9.16 -9.92
CA PHE A 128 2.48 10.33 -10.64
C PHE A 128 1.63 10.60 -11.87
N PRO A 129 0.41 11.17 -11.71
CA PRO A 129 -0.42 11.54 -12.85
C PRO A 129 0.28 12.61 -13.69
N LYS A 130 0.10 12.54 -15.02
CA LYS A 130 0.80 13.41 -15.99
C LYS A 130 0.54 14.91 -15.79
N ASP A 131 -0.55 15.26 -15.13
CA ASP A 131 -0.96 16.64 -14.88
C ASP A 131 -0.46 17.17 -13.51
N ASP A 132 0.44 16.47 -12.85
CA ASP A 132 1.02 16.93 -11.58
C ASP A 132 2.10 17.96 -11.86
N HIS A 133 1.69 19.24 -11.91
CA HIS A 133 2.56 20.42 -12.12
C HIS A 133 3.61 20.65 -11.01
N LEU A 134 3.63 19.81 -9.98
CA LEU A 134 4.63 19.88 -8.90
C LEU A 134 5.99 19.33 -9.33
N LEU A 135 6.06 18.66 -10.47
CA LEU A 135 7.30 18.09 -10.98
C LEU A 135 8.03 19.12 -11.85
N SER A 136 9.08 19.73 -11.31
CA SER A 136 9.93 20.68 -12.03
C SER A 136 10.79 20.07 -13.14
N GLN A 137 10.84 18.73 -13.24
CA GLN A 137 11.53 17.97 -14.29
C GLN A 137 10.66 16.83 -14.81
N PRO A 138 10.75 16.46 -16.10
CA PRO A 138 10.00 15.35 -16.65
C PRO A 138 10.47 14.03 -16.01
N LEU A 139 9.68 13.48 -15.10
CA LEU A 139 9.91 12.15 -14.55
C LEU A 139 9.55 11.10 -15.59
N ARG A 140 10.36 10.06 -15.68
CA ARG A 140 10.04 8.86 -16.45
C ARG A 140 9.03 8.01 -15.67
N ILE A 141 7.74 8.20 -15.98
CA ILE A 141 6.62 7.57 -15.27
C ILE A 141 6.28 6.23 -15.91
N GLY A 142 6.04 5.20 -15.09
CA GLY A 142 5.59 3.88 -15.53
C GLY A 142 6.60 3.11 -16.38
N SER A 143 7.89 3.34 -16.19
CA SER A 143 8.96 2.61 -16.86
C SER A 143 10.19 2.50 -15.97
N LEU A 144 11.03 1.49 -16.21
CA LEU A 144 12.31 1.36 -15.51
C LEU A 144 13.27 2.49 -15.91
N ARG A 145 14.16 2.86 -15.00
CA ARG A 145 15.27 3.75 -15.32
C ARG A 145 16.18 3.12 -16.38
N GLY A 146 16.72 3.97 -17.26
CA GLY A 146 17.84 3.61 -18.11
C GLY A 146 19.17 3.71 -17.34
N ASN A 147 20.28 3.82 -18.08
CA ASN A 147 21.65 3.97 -17.52
C ASN A 147 21.96 5.42 -17.09
N GLU A 148 20.96 6.23 -16.78
CA GLU A 148 21.14 7.60 -16.35
C GLU A 148 21.68 7.62 -14.91
N PRO A 149 22.68 8.45 -14.58
CA PRO A 149 23.17 8.60 -13.21
C PRO A 149 22.08 9.13 -12.28
N MET A 150 22.13 8.71 -11.02
CA MET A 150 21.26 9.24 -9.96
C MET A 150 21.68 10.64 -9.57
#